data_8467557877d1478e3ff37cfb025a0898
#
_entry.id   8467557877d1478e3ff37cfb025a0898
#
_cell.length_a   1.000
_cell.length_b   1.000
_cell.length_c   1.000
_cell.angle_alpha   90.00
_cell.angle_beta   90.00
_cell.angle_gamma   90.00
#
_symmetry.space_group_name_H-M   'P 1'
#
loop_
_entity.id
_entity.type
_entity.pdbx_description
1 polymer ?
#
loop_
_entity_poly.entity_id
_entity_poly.type
_entity_poly.pdbx_seq_one_letter_code
_entity_poly.pdbx_strand_id
1 'polypeptide(L)'
;MSSATGNEKVTLVGRRAYRPAWPARPDGVHRRRRYPFTKRSVLKLRGQFNDKTLKREVVLTDKKPLFWMVGLFLIAAIPIAVGQERFFSLFGIICIYAAINVMWTLIIGTAGLQSFATLATVGVGAYGAAYLSITFGLPWPVMMVVGLVLGIAMGFLISIPARRLDGLYYALLTLGLSEFCRAFVVQSEALGGKFNGALFGAARIVPADIMTTRLGQTLSFITTFIVLLIALAVFRWINGGRIGLLLKTASTSKEDEAYASAVGIDFNRMRTIVFMVASGMLGVIGAFYTAYTGGTSLQIFSLDLLLLMLAMIVIGGLGRAEGAVIGTVIVVGITQWFTDWGPWRIILVGVLALLSVLYTRNGLFGLKEQLREIRQRRQALHRAAITTKYALFLPQQAPEIHDKSLIAGRVFERNLRDRLRAWISPEIIAEHERKPLGQHTDHLERILNYFRQAPIPDKYAVYTEVPFQKYRVVALSGLPGVPPRIVDDKTYPTLDAAYHAVFLRRINDLKAS
;
A
#
# COMPACT_ATOMS: atom_id res chain seq x y z
N MET A 1 28.54 65.75 -23.11
CA MET A 1 27.15 66.22 -23.24
C MET A 1 26.28 65.05 -22.73
N SER A 2 25.88 65.16 -21.54
CA SER A 2 24.55 65.36 -20.97
C SER A 2 23.73 64.06 -20.99
N SER A 3 23.76 63.30 -19.92
CA SER A 3 22.81 63.26 -18.77
C SER A 3 21.42 62.70 -19.14
N ALA A 4 21.02 61.59 -18.53
CA ALA A 4 20.04 61.66 -17.46
C ALA A 4 19.76 60.26 -16.88
N THR A 5 19.98 60.21 -15.63
CA THR A 5 19.63 59.18 -14.67
C THR A 5 18.12 59.07 -14.50
N GLY A 6 17.57 57.88 -14.57
CA GLY A 6 16.20 57.56 -14.17
C GLY A 6 16.18 56.36 -13.24
N ASN A 7 16.32 56.62 -11.96
CA ASN A 7 16.28 55.68 -10.87
C ASN A 7 14.80 55.49 -10.49
N GLU A 8 14.10 54.50 -11.08
CA GLU A 8 12.77 54.09 -10.61
C GLU A 8 12.92 53.05 -9.50
N LYS A 9 12.74 53.51 -8.28
CA LYS A 9 12.53 52.70 -7.08
C LYS A 9 11.19 51.99 -7.20
N VAL A 10 11.23 50.71 -7.56
CA VAL A 10 10.08 49.83 -7.41
C VAL A 10 9.88 49.54 -5.92
N THR A 11 8.90 50.25 -5.32
CA THR A 11 8.43 50.04 -3.96
C THR A 11 7.70 48.69 -3.91
N LEU A 12 8.32 47.71 -3.27
CA LEU A 12 7.67 46.44 -2.90
C LEU A 12 6.56 46.72 -1.89
N VAL A 13 5.32 46.82 -2.38
CA VAL A 13 4.11 46.83 -1.56
C VAL A 13 3.99 45.45 -0.92
N GLY A 14 4.16 45.43 0.41
CA GLY A 14 4.08 44.23 1.24
C GLY A 14 2.76 43.49 1.04
N ARG A 15 2.83 42.25 0.58
CA ARG A 15 1.72 41.30 0.66
C ARG A 15 1.46 41.01 2.13
N ARG A 16 0.50 41.71 2.73
CA ARG A 16 -0.14 41.31 3.98
C ARG A 16 -0.82 39.98 3.73
N ALA A 17 -0.26 38.90 4.34
CA ALA A 17 -0.94 37.63 4.44
C ALA A 17 -2.31 37.86 5.11
N TYR A 18 -3.38 37.60 4.35
CA TYR A 18 -4.74 37.62 4.85
C TYR A 18 -4.87 36.43 5.83
N ARG A 19 -4.76 36.73 7.15
CA ARG A 19 -5.19 35.81 8.20
C ARG A 19 -6.69 36.04 8.38
N PRO A 20 -7.56 35.06 8.10
CA PRO A 20 -8.95 35.19 8.47
C PRO A 20 -9.01 35.29 9.99
N ALA A 21 -9.56 36.44 10.48
CA ALA A 21 -9.87 36.62 11.89
C ALA A 21 -10.99 35.66 12.26
N TRP A 22 -10.66 34.62 13.03
CA TRP A 22 -11.65 33.80 13.71
C TRP A 22 -12.36 34.67 14.73
N PRO A 23 -13.71 34.69 14.80
CA PRO A 23 -14.43 35.40 15.84
C PRO A 23 -13.98 34.87 17.20
N ALA A 24 -13.70 35.80 18.10
CA ALA A 24 -13.34 35.53 19.49
C ALA A 24 -14.38 34.57 20.10
N ARG A 25 -13.92 33.50 20.72
CA ARG A 25 -14.77 32.57 21.48
C ARG A 25 -15.40 33.35 22.64
N PRO A 26 -16.72 33.25 22.85
CA PRO A 26 -17.31 33.74 24.07
C PRO A 26 -16.73 32.98 25.28
N ASP A 27 -16.15 33.71 26.21
CA ASP A 27 -15.62 33.21 27.46
C ASP A 27 -16.73 32.53 28.28
N GLY A 28 -16.48 31.33 28.68
CA GLY A 28 -17.25 30.64 29.69
C GLY A 28 -18.12 29.48 29.22
N VAL A 29 -17.54 28.36 28.83
CA VAL A 29 -18.00 27.00 29.21
C VAL A 29 -16.87 26.01 28.99
N HIS A 30 -15.93 25.89 29.91
CA HIS A 30 -15.09 24.72 30.06
C HIS A 30 -15.94 23.60 30.68
N ARG A 31 -16.75 22.92 29.91
CA ARG A 31 -17.15 21.54 30.17
C ARG A 31 -16.64 20.67 29.01
N ARG A 32 -15.46 20.06 29.23
CA ARG A 32 -15.07 18.84 28.51
C ARG A 32 -16.23 17.86 28.68
N ARG A 33 -17.13 17.77 27.72
CA ARG A 33 -18.00 16.59 27.58
C ARG A 33 -17.10 15.40 27.32
N ARG A 34 -16.67 14.75 28.42
CA ARG A 34 -16.21 13.38 28.38
C ARG A 34 -17.39 12.58 27.86
N TYR A 35 -17.31 12.13 26.62
CA TYR A 35 -18.20 11.08 26.15
C TYR A 35 -18.08 9.92 27.14
N PRO A 36 -19.18 9.42 27.71
CA PRO A 36 -19.12 8.34 28.68
C PRO A 36 -18.95 7.00 27.97
N PHE A 37 -17.82 6.83 27.27
CA PHE A 37 -17.31 5.49 27.00
C PHE A 37 -16.63 5.03 28.29
N THR A 38 -17.45 4.65 29.26
CA THR A 38 -16.97 4.00 30.47
C THR A 38 -16.38 2.65 30.07
N LYS A 39 -15.25 2.26 30.71
CA LYS A 39 -14.62 0.93 30.56
C LYS A 39 -15.65 -0.23 30.64
N ARG A 40 -16.79 -0.01 31.26
CA ARG A 40 -17.92 -0.96 31.36
C ARG A 40 -18.68 -1.16 30.04
N SER A 41 -18.82 -0.17 29.17
CA SER A 41 -19.49 -0.34 27.87
C SER A 41 -18.59 -1.09 26.88
N VAL A 42 -17.29 -0.89 26.94
CA VAL A 42 -16.31 -1.66 26.15
C VAL A 42 -16.23 -3.12 26.64
N LEU A 43 -16.33 -3.34 27.96
CA LEU A 43 -16.36 -4.71 28.53
C LEU A 43 -17.67 -5.45 28.23
N LYS A 44 -18.81 -4.76 28.10
CA LYS A 44 -20.09 -5.36 27.72
C LYS A 44 -20.14 -5.78 26.25
N LEU A 45 -19.51 -5.01 25.36
CA LEU A 45 -19.29 -5.40 23.95
C LEU A 45 -18.29 -6.56 23.83
N ARG A 46 -17.29 -6.63 24.74
CA ARG A 46 -16.31 -7.72 24.77
C ARG A 46 -16.91 -9.06 25.23
N GLY A 47 -18.00 -9.04 25.99
CA GLY A 47 -18.71 -10.24 26.47
C GLY A 47 -19.70 -10.84 25.46
N GLN A 48 -20.13 -10.09 24.44
CA GLN A 48 -21.02 -10.58 23.39
C GLN A 48 -20.29 -11.18 22.17
N PHE A 49 -19.03 -10.84 21.97
CA PHE A 49 -18.18 -11.51 20.98
C PHE A 49 -17.42 -12.64 21.68
N ASN A 50 -17.85 -13.86 21.45
CA ASN A 50 -17.19 -15.04 21.97
C ASN A 50 -15.81 -15.15 21.30
N ASP A 51 -14.78 -14.60 21.98
CA ASP A 51 -13.39 -14.46 21.52
C ASP A 51 -12.77 -15.83 21.12
N LYS A 52 -13.36 -16.93 21.57
CA LYS A 52 -12.95 -18.29 21.22
C LYS A 52 -13.41 -18.75 19.84
N THR A 53 -14.57 -18.30 19.36
CA THR A 53 -15.07 -18.65 18.02
C THR A 53 -14.34 -17.85 16.94
N LEU A 54 -14.10 -16.55 17.15
CA LEU A 54 -13.31 -15.71 16.24
C LEU A 54 -11.86 -16.18 16.15
N LYS A 55 -11.22 -16.54 17.27
CA LYS A 55 -9.87 -17.14 17.24
C LYS A 55 -9.87 -18.51 16.56
N ARG A 56 -10.92 -19.30 16.69
CA ARG A 56 -11.01 -20.62 16.05
C ARG A 56 -11.19 -20.51 14.53
N GLU A 57 -12.00 -19.58 14.03
CA GLU A 57 -12.18 -19.37 12.59
C GLU A 57 -10.96 -18.74 11.94
N VAL A 58 -10.28 -17.79 12.59
CA VAL A 58 -9.04 -17.17 12.08
C VAL A 58 -7.86 -18.15 12.11
N VAL A 59 -7.80 -19.05 13.10
CA VAL A 59 -6.71 -20.04 13.22
C VAL A 59 -6.95 -21.30 12.36
N LEU A 60 -8.20 -21.65 12.06
CA LEU A 60 -8.50 -22.87 11.28
C LEU A 60 -8.46 -22.70 9.76
N THR A 61 -8.38 -21.47 9.24
CA THR A 61 -8.44 -21.24 7.78
C THR A 61 -7.08 -21.24 7.09
N ASP A 62 -5.96 -21.30 7.77
CA ASP A 62 -4.66 -21.17 7.12
C ASP A 62 -3.70 -22.34 7.38
N LYS A 63 -4.03 -23.52 6.85
CA LYS A 63 -3.04 -24.60 6.65
C LYS A 63 -2.05 -24.28 5.52
N LYS A 64 -2.26 -23.20 4.79
CA LYS A 64 -1.41 -22.71 3.71
C LYS A 64 0.04 -22.40 4.14
N PRO A 65 0.32 -21.78 5.32
CA PRO A 65 1.69 -21.47 5.72
C PRO A 65 2.55 -22.71 5.98
N LEU A 66 1.95 -23.77 6.53
CA LEU A 66 2.70 -25.01 6.80
C LEU A 66 3.13 -25.69 5.50
N PHE A 67 2.25 -25.77 4.51
CA PHE A 67 2.56 -26.33 3.19
C PHE A 67 3.67 -25.57 2.48
N TRP A 68 3.69 -24.23 2.62
CA TRP A 68 4.75 -23.37 2.08
C TRP A 68 6.09 -23.57 2.78
N MET A 69 6.08 -23.69 4.09
CA MET A 69 7.31 -23.97 4.85
C MET A 69 7.89 -25.33 4.42
N VAL A 70 7.05 -26.34 4.30
CA VAL A 70 7.49 -27.67 3.82
C VAL A 70 8.06 -27.56 2.41
N GLY A 71 7.40 -26.84 1.49
CA GLY A 71 7.90 -26.60 0.14
C GLY A 71 9.27 -25.89 0.13
N LEU A 72 9.43 -24.88 0.97
CA LEU A 72 10.68 -24.14 1.12
C LEU A 72 11.81 -25.05 1.66
N PHE A 73 11.53 -25.90 2.65
CA PHE A 73 12.49 -26.88 3.17
C PHE A 73 12.87 -27.93 2.12
N LEU A 74 11.93 -28.39 1.32
CA LEU A 74 12.21 -29.33 0.22
C LEU A 74 13.12 -28.71 -0.85
N ILE A 75 12.87 -27.44 -1.21
CA ILE A 75 13.73 -26.69 -2.13
C ILE A 75 15.12 -26.49 -1.53
N ALA A 76 15.21 -26.19 -0.23
CA ALA A 76 16.48 -26.03 0.49
C ALA A 76 17.28 -27.36 0.62
N ALA A 77 16.62 -28.49 0.55
CA ALA A 77 17.29 -29.80 0.56
C ALA A 77 18.02 -30.13 -0.77
N ILE A 78 17.63 -29.48 -1.89
CA ILE A 78 18.20 -29.73 -3.21
C ILE A 78 19.73 -29.54 -3.25
N PRO A 79 20.33 -28.39 -2.85
CA PRO A 79 21.78 -28.20 -2.90
C PRO A 79 22.52 -29.17 -2.01
N ILE A 80 21.94 -29.56 -0.86
CA ILE A 80 22.54 -30.52 0.06
C ILE A 80 22.56 -31.93 -0.56
N ALA A 81 21.50 -32.32 -1.27
CA ALA A 81 21.38 -33.61 -1.93
C ALA A 81 22.31 -33.72 -3.15
N VAL A 82 22.40 -32.68 -3.98
CA VAL A 82 23.24 -32.64 -5.18
C VAL A 82 24.73 -32.54 -4.84
N GLY A 83 25.09 -31.78 -3.79
CA GLY A 83 26.46 -31.69 -3.27
C GLY A 83 27.48 -31.01 -4.20
N GLN A 84 27.05 -30.26 -5.22
CA GLN A 84 27.93 -29.50 -6.12
C GLN A 84 28.08 -28.06 -5.65
N GLU A 85 29.30 -27.51 -5.72
CA GLU A 85 29.63 -26.14 -5.25
C GLU A 85 28.79 -25.06 -5.90
N ARG A 86 28.51 -25.19 -7.20
CA ARG A 86 27.69 -24.26 -7.97
C ARG A 86 26.28 -24.11 -7.38
N PHE A 87 25.67 -25.20 -6.91
CA PHE A 87 24.34 -25.17 -6.32
C PHE A 87 24.32 -24.50 -4.96
N PHE A 88 25.33 -24.69 -4.11
CA PHE A 88 25.41 -24.00 -2.82
C PHE A 88 25.52 -22.48 -2.98
N SER A 89 26.37 -22.01 -3.88
CA SER A 89 26.52 -20.58 -4.17
C SER A 89 25.24 -19.98 -4.79
N LEU A 90 24.65 -20.70 -5.76
CA LEU A 90 23.42 -20.26 -6.42
C LEU A 90 22.26 -20.10 -5.42
N PHE A 91 21.99 -21.14 -4.64
CA PHE A 91 20.89 -21.12 -3.67
C PHE A 91 21.18 -20.16 -2.50
N GLY A 92 22.46 -19.96 -2.14
CA GLY A 92 22.86 -18.95 -1.16
C GLY A 92 22.47 -17.53 -1.62
N ILE A 93 22.81 -17.16 -2.86
CA ILE A 93 22.44 -15.87 -3.46
C ILE A 93 20.92 -15.74 -3.57
N ILE A 94 20.21 -16.80 -3.99
CA ILE A 94 18.74 -16.83 -4.04
C ILE A 94 18.17 -16.51 -2.66
N CYS A 95 18.68 -17.12 -1.58
CA CYS A 95 18.20 -16.87 -0.22
C CYS A 95 18.41 -15.41 0.21
N ILE A 96 19.56 -14.83 -0.10
CA ILE A 96 19.85 -13.41 0.24
C ILE A 96 18.93 -12.47 -0.54
N TYR A 97 18.81 -12.63 -1.86
CA TYR A 97 17.94 -11.80 -2.69
C TYR A 97 16.46 -11.98 -2.34
N ALA A 98 16.05 -13.21 -2.00
CA ALA A 98 14.70 -13.48 -1.53
C ALA A 98 14.43 -12.77 -0.19
N ALA A 99 15.38 -12.75 0.74
CA ALA A 99 15.25 -12.04 2.01
C ALA A 99 15.10 -10.53 1.81
N ILE A 100 15.91 -9.92 0.91
CA ILE A 100 15.77 -8.50 0.54
C ILE A 100 14.38 -8.25 -0.07
N ASN A 101 13.97 -9.06 -1.02
CA ASN A 101 12.68 -8.91 -1.72
C ASN A 101 11.48 -9.10 -0.80
N VAL A 102 11.54 -10.00 0.19
CA VAL A 102 10.51 -10.17 1.22
C VAL A 102 10.37 -8.90 2.05
N MET A 103 11.49 -8.28 2.48
CA MET A 103 11.46 -7.02 3.23
C MET A 103 10.98 -5.86 2.35
N TRP A 104 11.39 -5.82 1.09
CA TRP A 104 10.91 -4.81 0.15
C TRP A 104 9.40 -4.95 -0.11
N THR A 105 8.92 -6.17 -0.25
CA THR A 105 7.48 -6.47 -0.38
C THR A 105 6.69 -6.02 0.86
N LEU A 106 7.28 -6.05 2.05
CA LEU A 106 6.67 -5.50 3.27
C LEU A 106 6.47 -3.98 3.16
N ILE A 107 7.46 -3.27 2.62
CA ILE A 107 7.40 -1.82 2.41
C ILE A 107 6.35 -1.46 1.36
N ILE A 108 6.41 -2.07 0.17
CA ILE A 108 5.49 -1.76 -0.93
C ILE A 108 4.07 -2.28 -0.65
N GLY A 109 3.96 -3.54 -0.20
CA GLY A 109 2.66 -4.22 -0.10
C GLY A 109 1.90 -3.89 1.18
N THR A 110 2.59 -3.72 2.32
CA THR A 110 1.92 -3.48 3.61
C THR A 110 1.91 -2.01 3.98
N ALA A 111 3.02 -1.29 3.82
CA ALA A 111 3.05 0.15 4.08
C ALA A 111 2.52 1.00 2.92
N GLY A 112 2.33 0.43 1.73
CA GLY A 112 1.79 1.11 0.55
C GLY A 112 2.72 2.17 -0.04
N LEU A 113 4.02 2.12 0.27
CA LEU A 113 5.01 3.10 -0.17
C LEU A 113 5.90 2.53 -1.28
N GLN A 114 5.90 3.17 -2.45
CA GLN A 114 6.79 2.82 -3.54
C GLN A 114 8.19 3.39 -3.28
N SER A 115 9.00 2.72 -2.44
CA SER A 115 10.37 3.12 -2.12
C SER A 115 11.37 2.36 -2.95
N PHE A 116 12.29 3.08 -3.60
CA PHE A 116 13.44 2.53 -4.31
C PHE A 116 14.75 2.64 -3.50
N ALA A 117 14.70 3.12 -2.26
CA ALA A 117 15.85 3.19 -1.37
C ALA A 117 16.19 1.85 -0.70
N THR A 118 15.58 0.75 -1.11
CA THR A 118 15.81 -0.57 -0.52
C THR A 118 17.27 -0.98 -0.64
N LEU A 119 17.87 -0.85 -1.84
CA LEU A 119 19.28 -1.17 -2.05
C LEU A 119 20.21 -0.16 -1.35
N ALA A 120 19.81 1.13 -1.25
CA ALA A 120 20.55 2.10 -0.43
C ALA A 120 20.64 1.65 1.02
N THR A 121 19.55 1.17 1.60
CA THR A 121 19.51 0.68 2.99
C THR A 121 20.38 -0.56 3.16
N VAL A 122 20.29 -1.52 2.22
CA VAL A 122 21.15 -2.71 2.20
C VAL A 122 22.61 -2.31 2.07
N GLY A 123 22.93 -1.39 1.14
CA GLY A 123 24.28 -0.88 0.90
C GLY A 123 24.86 -0.17 2.11
N VAL A 124 24.11 0.72 2.75
CA VAL A 124 24.57 1.43 3.97
C VAL A 124 24.86 0.44 5.10
N GLY A 125 23.99 -0.58 5.27
CA GLY A 125 24.24 -1.67 6.23
C GLY A 125 25.51 -2.47 5.89
N ALA A 126 25.71 -2.80 4.61
CA ALA A 126 26.86 -3.54 4.10
C ALA A 126 28.17 -2.77 4.30
N TYR A 127 28.23 -1.52 3.82
CA TYR A 127 29.45 -0.70 3.89
C TYR A 127 29.78 -0.28 5.30
N GLY A 128 28.77 0.10 6.12
CA GLY A 128 28.99 0.47 7.51
C GLY A 128 29.51 -0.71 8.33
N ALA A 129 28.95 -1.90 8.14
CA ALA A 129 29.44 -3.11 8.77
C ALA A 129 30.83 -3.52 8.28
N ALA A 130 31.12 -3.43 6.96
CA ALA A 130 32.42 -3.70 6.39
C ALA A 130 33.50 -2.78 6.95
N TYR A 131 33.24 -1.46 6.93
CA TYR A 131 34.17 -0.44 7.41
C TYR A 131 34.55 -0.67 8.88
N LEU A 132 33.53 -0.87 9.74
CA LEU A 132 33.79 -1.11 11.17
C LEU A 132 34.49 -2.45 11.44
N SER A 133 34.18 -3.50 10.65
CA SER A 133 34.86 -4.78 10.77
C SER A 133 36.33 -4.68 10.36
N ILE A 134 36.64 -3.99 9.28
CA ILE A 134 38.03 -3.82 8.81
C ILE A 134 38.84 -2.92 9.75
N THR A 135 38.24 -1.81 10.23
CA THR A 135 38.94 -0.82 11.06
C THR A 135 39.15 -1.29 12.49
N PHE A 136 38.15 -1.93 13.09
CA PHE A 136 38.15 -2.33 14.51
C PHE A 136 38.27 -3.83 14.71
N GLY A 137 38.38 -4.64 13.67
CA GLY A 137 38.45 -6.10 13.77
C GLY A 137 37.18 -6.74 14.32
N LEU A 138 36.01 -6.13 14.11
CA LEU A 138 34.77 -6.62 14.70
C LEU A 138 34.36 -7.97 14.10
N PRO A 139 33.94 -8.95 14.93
CA PRO A 139 33.45 -10.23 14.46
C PRO A 139 32.10 -10.09 13.75
N TRP A 140 31.77 -11.02 12.86
CA TRP A 140 30.56 -11.01 12.04
C TRP A 140 29.22 -10.84 12.81
N PRO A 141 29.02 -11.35 14.06
CA PRO A 141 27.76 -11.11 14.77
C PRO A 141 27.56 -9.63 15.14
N VAL A 142 28.64 -8.91 15.47
CA VAL A 142 28.58 -7.47 15.77
C VAL A 142 28.26 -6.67 14.51
N MET A 143 28.77 -7.10 13.34
CA MET A 143 28.40 -6.51 12.05
C MET A 143 26.88 -6.53 11.81
N MET A 144 26.18 -7.59 12.24
CA MET A 144 24.71 -7.67 12.12
C MET A 144 24.02 -6.58 12.96
N VAL A 145 24.52 -6.33 14.17
CA VAL A 145 24.00 -5.27 15.07
C VAL A 145 24.24 -3.89 14.46
N VAL A 146 25.42 -3.65 13.91
CA VAL A 146 25.74 -2.42 13.19
C VAL A 146 24.81 -2.22 12.01
N GLY A 147 24.63 -3.26 11.19
CA GLY A 147 23.70 -3.25 10.06
C GLY A 147 22.26 -2.93 10.49
N LEU A 148 21.80 -3.50 11.61
CA LEU A 148 20.48 -3.21 12.18
C LEU A 148 20.33 -1.73 12.54
N VAL A 149 21.29 -1.18 13.27
CA VAL A 149 21.24 0.22 13.73
C VAL A 149 21.26 1.19 12.54
N LEU A 150 22.18 0.98 11.59
CA LEU A 150 22.28 1.79 10.38
C LEU A 150 21.02 1.64 9.49
N GLY A 151 20.49 0.44 9.37
CA GLY A 151 19.25 0.19 8.64
C GLY A 151 18.05 0.89 9.27
N ILE A 152 17.90 0.87 10.61
CA ILE A 152 16.85 1.60 11.32
C ILE A 152 17.02 3.12 11.12
N ALA A 153 18.24 3.64 11.22
CA ALA A 153 18.52 5.06 11.02
C ALA A 153 18.15 5.51 9.59
N MET A 154 18.55 4.73 8.57
CA MET A 154 18.15 4.98 7.18
C MET A 154 16.64 4.88 6.99
N GLY A 155 15.98 3.88 7.57
CA GLY A 155 14.53 3.74 7.51
C GLY A 155 13.81 4.92 8.14
N PHE A 156 14.29 5.42 9.26
CA PHE A 156 13.76 6.65 9.87
C PHE A 156 13.93 7.86 8.94
N LEU A 157 15.12 8.07 8.39
CA LEU A 157 15.43 9.17 7.47
C LEU A 157 14.51 9.14 6.24
N ILE A 158 14.34 7.96 5.62
CA ILE A 158 13.53 7.76 4.42
C ILE A 158 12.02 7.91 4.74
N SER A 159 11.60 7.62 5.97
CA SER A 159 10.19 7.73 6.38
C SER A 159 9.72 9.17 6.59
N ILE A 160 10.62 10.13 6.79
CA ILE A 160 10.27 11.54 6.99
C ILE A 160 9.58 12.14 5.75
N PRO A 161 10.18 12.08 4.54
CA PRO A 161 9.53 12.59 3.33
C PRO A 161 8.29 11.79 2.93
N ALA A 162 8.19 10.51 3.32
CA ALA A 162 7.02 9.67 3.04
C ALA A 162 5.71 10.19 3.65
N ARG A 163 5.79 11.10 4.63
CA ARG A 163 4.61 11.76 5.23
C ARG A 163 4.04 12.89 4.38
N ARG A 164 4.84 13.43 3.44
CA ARG A 164 4.49 14.62 2.63
C ARG A 164 4.43 14.33 1.14
N LEU A 165 5.16 13.31 0.69
CA LEU A 165 5.29 12.95 -0.71
C LEU A 165 4.55 11.65 -0.99
N ASP A 166 3.82 11.60 -2.08
CA ASP A 166 3.05 10.44 -2.51
C ASP A 166 3.53 9.88 -3.84
N GLY A 167 3.36 8.58 -4.02
CA GLY A 167 3.52 7.89 -5.30
C GLY A 167 4.85 8.13 -5.98
N LEU A 168 4.81 8.69 -7.19
CA LEU A 168 5.96 8.87 -8.06
C LEU A 168 7.02 9.81 -7.47
N TYR A 169 6.61 10.91 -6.82
CA TYR A 169 7.56 11.87 -6.24
C TYR A 169 8.39 11.24 -5.12
N TYR A 170 7.75 10.41 -4.30
CA TYR A 170 8.45 9.66 -3.25
C TYR A 170 9.40 8.61 -3.85
N ALA A 171 8.97 7.92 -4.91
CA ALA A 171 9.80 6.94 -5.62
C ALA A 171 11.07 7.59 -6.21
N LEU A 172 10.94 8.76 -6.87
CA LEU A 172 12.06 9.50 -7.42
C LEU A 172 13.03 10.01 -6.34
N LEU A 173 12.49 10.54 -5.22
CA LEU A 173 13.31 10.97 -4.10
C LEU A 173 14.15 9.82 -3.54
N THR A 174 13.52 8.65 -3.34
CA THR A 174 14.20 7.47 -2.79
C THR A 174 15.22 6.87 -3.75
N LEU A 175 15.00 6.99 -5.06
CA LEU A 175 15.98 6.65 -6.08
C LEU A 175 17.19 7.62 -6.00
N GLY A 176 16.93 8.93 -5.94
CA GLY A 176 17.98 9.94 -5.79
C GLY A 176 18.82 9.75 -4.52
N LEU A 177 18.18 9.33 -3.42
CA LEU A 177 18.88 8.98 -2.18
C LEU A 177 19.78 7.75 -2.36
N SER A 178 19.36 6.76 -3.15
CA SER A 178 20.19 5.60 -3.47
C SER A 178 21.46 6.00 -4.25
N GLU A 179 21.31 6.86 -5.27
CA GLU A 179 22.45 7.38 -6.03
C GLU A 179 23.32 8.30 -5.18
N PHE A 180 22.75 9.07 -4.26
CA PHE A 180 23.52 9.87 -3.31
C PHE A 180 24.40 8.96 -2.42
N CYS A 181 23.86 7.87 -1.86
CA CYS A 181 24.65 6.93 -1.08
C CYS A 181 25.78 6.30 -1.91
N ARG A 182 25.51 5.96 -3.17
CA ARG A 182 26.52 5.44 -4.10
C ARG A 182 27.63 6.46 -4.34
N ALA A 183 27.26 7.69 -4.66
CA ALA A 183 28.23 8.78 -4.90
C ALA A 183 29.08 9.06 -3.64
N PHE A 184 28.47 9.02 -2.47
CA PHE A 184 29.15 9.20 -1.19
C PHE A 184 30.23 8.13 -0.95
N VAL A 185 29.92 6.86 -1.25
CA VAL A 185 30.88 5.75 -1.14
C VAL A 185 32.05 5.93 -2.11
N VAL A 186 31.77 6.31 -3.36
CA VAL A 186 32.82 6.55 -4.37
C VAL A 186 33.76 7.68 -3.96
N GLN A 187 33.21 8.74 -3.38
CA GLN A 187 33.99 9.93 -2.97
C GLN A 187 34.76 9.70 -1.66
N SER A 188 34.34 8.76 -0.84
CA SER A 188 34.95 8.50 0.46
C SER A 188 36.10 7.50 0.35
N GLU A 189 37.35 7.97 0.59
CA GLU A 189 38.54 7.09 0.62
C GLU A 189 38.42 5.99 1.68
N ALA A 190 37.81 6.30 2.81
CA ALA A 190 37.59 5.36 3.93
C ALA A 190 36.64 4.21 3.56
N LEU A 191 35.72 4.45 2.62
CA LEU A 191 34.74 3.46 2.13
C LEU A 191 35.18 2.79 0.82
N GLY A 192 36.47 2.79 0.51
CA GLY A 192 37.02 2.10 -0.64
C GLY A 192 37.04 2.92 -1.94
N GLY A 193 36.90 4.27 -1.88
CA GLY A 193 36.94 5.14 -3.04
C GLY A 193 38.21 4.95 -3.90
N LYS A 194 39.35 4.62 -3.29
CA LYS A 194 40.61 4.27 -4.00
C LYS A 194 40.50 2.96 -4.81
N PHE A 195 39.60 2.07 -4.48
CA PHE A 195 39.40 0.76 -5.11
C PHE A 195 38.05 0.67 -5.83
N ASN A 196 37.64 1.71 -6.51
CA ASN A 196 36.33 1.80 -7.16
C ASN A 196 35.16 1.44 -6.23
N GLY A 197 35.27 1.83 -4.95
CA GLY A 197 34.25 1.55 -3.95
C GLY A 197 34.18 0.10 -3.48
N ALA A 198 35.19 -0.72 -3.73
CA ALA A 198 35.25 -2.07 -3.18
C ALA A 198 35.94 -2.09 -1.82
N LEU A 199 35.31 -2.72 -0.84
CA LEU A 199 35.88 -3.00 0.48
C LEU A 199 36.04 -4.50 0.66
N PHE A 200 37.27 -4.96 0.86
CA PHE A 200 37.59 -6.37 1.10
C PHE A 200 38.27 -6.54 2.46
N GLY A 201 38.17 -7.74 3.04
CA GLY A 201 38.81 -8.08 4.31
C GLY A 201 37.86 -7.99 5.52
N ALA A 202 36.56 -7.85 5.30
CA ALA A 202 35.59 -7.94 6.38
C ALA A 202 35.53 -9.36 6.96
N ALA A 203 35.20 -9.47 8.26
CA ALA A 203 35.09 -10.77 8.94
C ALA A 203 34.05 -11.66 8.25
N ARG A 204 34.48 -12.85 7.86
CA ARG A 204 33.62 -13.83 7.21
C ARG A 204 32.87 -14.69 8.23
N ILE A 205 31.67 -15.14 7.87
CA ILE A 205 30.88 -16.09 8.67
C ILE A 205 31.59 -17.45 8.72
N VAL A 206 32.05 -17.92 7.56
CA VAL A 206 32.83 -19.16 7.41
C VAL A 206 34.27 -18.77 7.06
N PRO A 207 35.26 -19.19 7.86
CA PRO A 207 36.67 -18.94 7.55
C PRO A 207 37.06 -19.43 6.16
N ALA A 208 37.96 -18.70 5.49
CA ALA A 208 38.36 -19.00 4.11
C ALA A 208 38.94 -20.43 3.96
N ASP A 209 39.60 -20.92 4.99
CA ASP A 209 40.25 -22.25 5.01
C ASP A 209 39.26 -23.40 4.91
N ILE A 210 38.04 -23.21 5.44
CA ILE A 210 36.98 -24.23 5.46
C ILE A 210 36.02 -24.04 4.29
N MET A 211 36.01 -22.88 3.62
CA MET A 211 35.02 -22.53 2.58
C MET A 211 35.09 -23.42 1.35
N THR A 212 36.26 -24.00 1.07
CA THR A 212 36.47 -24.97 -0.04
C THR A 212 35.97 -26.37 0.31
N THR A 213 35.73 -26.66 1.59
CA THR A 213 35.22 -27.95 2.03
C THR A 213 33.71 -28.05 1.91
N ARG A 214 33.17 -29.24 1.72
CA ARG A 214 31.70 -29.46 1.71
C ARG A 214 31.03 -28.96 2.99
N LEU A 215 31.69 -29.08 4.14
CA LEU A 215 31.16 -28.59 5.41
C LEU A 215 31.05 -27.06 5.40
N GLY A 216 32.06 -26.35 4.93
CA GLY A 216 32.02 -24.88 4.85
C GLY A 216 30.95 -24.36 3.92
N GLN A 217 30.79 -24.99 2.75
CA GLN A 217 29.73 -24.64 1.79
C GLN A 217 28.33 -24.90 2.34
N THR A 218 28.13 -26.03 3.01
CA THR A 218 26.86 -26.36 3.68
C THR A 218 26.54 -25.38 4.80
N LEU A 219 27.52 -25.04 5.65
CA LEU A 219 27.35 -24.04 6.72
C LEU A 219 27.01 -22.66 6.15
N SER A 220 27.72 -22.25 5.11
CA SER A 220 27.47 -21.00 4.41
C SER A 220 26.04 -20.94 3.85
N PHE A 221 25.56 -22.01 3.23
CA PHE A 221 24.19 -22.11 2.74
C PHE A 221 23.15 -22.10 3.88
N ILE A 222 23.38 -22.88 4.95
CA ILE A 222 22.47 -22.93 6.10
C ILE A 222 22.30 -21.54 6.72
N THR A 223 23.39 -20.76 6.86
CA THR A 223 23.30 -19.40 7.40
C THR A 223 22.48 -18.46 6.52
N THR A 224 22.64 -18.52 5.18
CA THR A 224 21.81 -17.74 4.25
C THR A 224 20.34 -18.14 4.34
N PHE A 225 20.06 -19.43 4.49
CA PHE A 225 18.70 -19.93 4.64
C PHE A 225 18.06 -19.49 5.97
N ILE A 226 18.82 -19.47 7.06
CA ILE A 226 18.36 -18.94 8.37
C ILE A 226 17.98 -17.46 8.23
N VAL A 227 18.78 -16.65 7.54
CA VAL A 227 18.45 -15.22 7.31
C VAL A 227 17.15 -15.07 6.53
N LEU A 228 16.91 -15.89 5.50
CA LEU A 228 15.64 -15.90 4.79
C LEU A 228 14.47 -16.28 5.70
N LEU A 229 14.64 -17.29 6.55
CA LEU A 229 13.59 -17.69 7.53
C LEU A 229 13.29 -16.56 8.52
N ILE A 230 14.32 -15.87 9.03
CA ILE A 230 14.14 -14.70 9.90
C ILE A 230 13.37 -13.59 9.16
N ALA A 231 13.74 -13.28 7.92
CA ALA A 231 13.03 -12.30 7.11
C ALA A 231 11.56 -12.66 6.91
N LEU A 232 11.25 -13.92 6.61
CA LEU A 232 9.89 -14.43 6.51
C LEU A 232 9.13 -14.37 7.83
N ALA A 233 9.80 -14.66 8.94
CA ALA A 233 9.21 -14.57 10.28
C ALA A 233 8.86 -13.12 10.65
N VAL A 234 9.77 -12.18 10.39
CA VAL A 234 9.52 -10.73 10.59
C VAL A 234 8.37 -10.24 9.70
N PHE A 235 8.36 -10.63 8.43
CA PHE A 235 7.26 -10.30 7.52
C PHE A 235 5.92 -10.80 8.06
N ARG A 236 5.84 -12.06 8.51
CA ARG A 236 4.61 -12.65 9.04
C ARG A 236 4.18 -12.02 10.35
N TRP A 237 5.14 -11.72 11.21
CA TRP A 237 4.89 -11.06 12.49
C TRP A 237 4.24 -9.69 12.30
N ILE A 238 4.77 -8.87 11.39
CA ILE A 238 4.21 -7.54 11.09
C ILE A 238 2.88 -7.68 10.36
N ASN A 239 2.83 -8.48 9.29
CA ASN A 239 1.69 -8.58 8.40
C ASN A 239 0.46 -9.26 9.03
N GLY A 240 0.68 -10.20 9.96
CA GLY A 240 -0.36 -10.85 10.76
C GLY A 240 -0.68 -10.12 12.07
N GLY A 241 0.14 -9.14 12.46
CA GLY A 241 -0.05 -8.32 13.66
C GLY A 241 -1.10 -7.22 13.46
N ARG A 242 -1.44 -6.53 14.55
CA ARG A 242 -2.38 -5.39 14.55
C ARG A 242 -1.94 -4.29 13.57
N ILE A 243 -0.65 -3.99 13.48
CA ILE A 243 -0.09 -2.96 12.62
C ILE A 243 -0.34 -3.30 11.14
N GLY A 244 -0.05 -4.54 10.72
CA GLY A 244 -0.25 -4.98 9.34
C GLY A 244 -1.73 -4.99 8.93
N LEU A 245 -2.63 -5.42 9.82
CA LEU A 245 -4.07 -5.37 9.58
C LEU A 245 -4.57 -3.93 9.40
N LEU A 246 -4.17 -3.01 10.29
CA LEU A 246 -4.54 -1.60 10.20
C LEU A 246 -4.02 -0.94 8.92
N LEU A 247 -2.77 -1.22 8.54
CA LEU A 247 -2.21 -0.67 7.31
C LEU A 247 -2.88 -1.21 6.04
N LYS A 248 -3.23 -2.49 5.99
CA LYS A 248 -3.94 -3.08 4.85
C LYS A 248 -5.34 -2.51 4.66
N THR A 249 -6.06 -2.24 5.74
CA THR A 249 -7.41 -1.65 5.66
C THR A 249 -7.36 -0.18 5.23
N ALA A 250 -6.29 0.55 5.54
CA ALA A 250 -6.16 1.97 5.25
C ALA A 250 -5.33 2.25 3.96
N SER A 251 -4.67 1.24 3.36
CA SER A 251 -3.80 1.44 2.19
C SER A 251 -4.53 1.37 0.83
N THR A 252 -5.85 1.13 0.83
CA THR A 252 -6.60 0.87 -0.40
C THR A 252 -6.94 2.16 -1.14
N SER A 253 -7.17 3.27 -0.42
CA SER A 253 -7.41 4.60 -1.01
C SER A 253 -7.05 5.74 -0.05
N LYS A 254 -6.87 6.97 -0.59
CA LYS A 254 -6.67 8.17 0.26
C LYS A 254 -7.91 8.50 1.11
N GLU A 255 -9.08 8.10 0.67
CA GLU A 255 -10.33 8.24 1.42
C GLU A 255 -10.33 7.33 2.65
N ASP A 256 -9.75 6.12 2.53
CA ASP A 256 -9.58 5.19 3.64
C ASP A 256 -8.57 5.71 4.68
N GLU A 257 -7.52 6.43 4.26
CA GLU A 257 -6.59 7.10 5.18
C GLU A 257 -7.29 8.20 6.01
N ALA A 258 -8.13 9.00 5.36
CA ALA A 258 -8.91 10.03 6.02
C ALA A 258 -9.93 9.41 7.00
N TYR A 259 -10.58 8.32 6.61
CA TYR A 259 -11.49 7.57 7.46
C TYR A 259 -10.77 6.95 8.67
N ALA A 260 -9.61 6.32 8.45
CA ALA A 260 -8.79 5.74 9.52
C ALA A 260 -8.33 6.79 10.54
N SER A 261 -7.94 7.99 10.06
CA SER A 261 -7.57 9.11 10.93
C SER A 261 -8.75 9.65 11.75
N ALA A 262 -9.95 9.67 11.19
CA ALA A 262 -11.18 10.05 11.89
C ALA A 262 -11.55 9.08 13.01
N VAL A 263 -11.19 7.80 12.89
CA VAL A 263 -11.36 6.77 13.92
C VAL A 263 -10.24 6.82 14.99
N GLY A 264 -9.22 7.68 14.79
CA GLY A 264 -8.13 7.88 15.74
C GLY A 264 -6.91 7.00 15.48
N ILE A 265 -6.77 6.43 14.28
CA ILE A 265 -5.61 5.63 13.88
C ILE A 265 -4.58 6.58 13.25
N ASP A 266 -3.40 6.69 13.89
CA ASP A 266 -2.27 7.43 13.31
C ASP A 266 -1.55 6.56 12.27
N PHE A 267 -2.04 6.63 11.04
CA PHE A 267 -1.53 5.85 9.90
C PHE A 267 -0.06 6.15 9.60
N ASN A 268 0.34 7.43 9.67
CA ASN A 268 1.71 7.84 9.39
C ASN A 268 2.70 7.25 10.41
N ARG A 269 2.31 7.18 11.67
CA ARG A 269 3.15 6.57 12.71
C ARG A 269 3.30 5.07 12.49
N MET A 270 2.22 4.36 12.15
CA MET A 270 2.26 2.93 11.87
C MET A 270 3.12 2.61 10.65
N ARG A 271 2.99 3.40 9.57
CA ARG A 271 3.81 3.33 8.36
C ARG A 271 5.29 3.52 8.66
N THR A 272 5.64 4.53 9.48
CA THR A 272 7.03 4.78 9.92
C THR A 272 7.61 3.59 10.68
N ILE A 273 6.85 2.99 11.63
CA ILE A 273 7.33 1.84 12.40
C ILE A 273 7.63 0.64 11.49
N VAL A 274 6.71 0.32 10.57
CA VAL A 274 6.92 -0.79 9.60
C VAL A 274 8.13 -0.51 8.73
N PHE A 275 8.31 0.75 8.30
CA PHE A 275 9.46 1.16 7.51
C PHE A 275 10.78 0.98 8.26
N MET A 276 10.84 1.42 9.53
CA MET A 276 12.04 1.27 10.37
C MET A 276 12.40 -0.20 10.60
N VAL A 277 11.40 -1.06 10.88
CA VAL A 277 11.65 -2.49 11.11
C VAL A 277 12.10 -3.18 9.81
N ALA A 278 11.45 -2.90 8.69
CA ALA A 278 11.84 -3.47 7.40
C ALA A 278 13.25 -3.00 6.98
N SER A 279 13.55 -1.72 7.14
CA SER A 279 14.86 -1.14 6.82
C SER A 279 15.95 -1.64 7.78
N GLY A 280 15.65 -1.82 9.06
CA GLY A 280 16.56 -2.45 10.01
C GLY A 280 16.95 -3.86 9.57
N MET A 281 15.97 -4.66 9.16
CA MET A 281 16.24 -6.00 8.64
C MET A 281 17.02 -5.97 7.32
N LEU A 282 16.73 -5.00 6.41
CA LEU A 282 17.52 -4.80 5.18
C LEU A 282 18.98 -4.46 5.50
N GLY A 283 19.24 -3.62 6.51
CA GLY A 283 20.58 -3.33 6.98
C GLY A 283 21.31 -4.56 7.54
N VAL A 284 20.61 -5.42 8.28
CA VAL A 284 21.15 -6.72 8.74
C VAL A 284 21.49 -7.62 7.54
N ILE A 285 20.61 -7.71 6.53
CA ILE A 285 20.86 -8.52 5.34
C ILE A 285 22.07 -7.96 4.57
N GLY A 286 22.25 -6.63 4.51
CA GLY A 286 23.42 -6.00 3.91
C GLY A 286 24.73 -6.36 4.64
N ALA A 287 24.74 -6.25 5.96
CA ALA A 287 25.87 -6.67 6.80
C ALA A 287 26.17 -8.17 6.66
N PHE A 288 25.11 -8.98 6.59
CA PHE A 288 25.22 -10.42 6.34
C PHE A 288 25.81 -10.72 4.95
N TYR A 289 25.38 -10.01 3.91
CA TYR A 289 25.94 -10.13 2.57
C TYR A 289 27.45 -9.89 2.57
N THR A 290 27.89 -8.83 3.27
CA THR A 290 29.32 -8.53 3.43
C THR A 290 30.06 -9.64 4.17
N ALA A 291 29.51 -10.16 5.27
CA ALA A 291 30.13 -11.27 6.01
C ALA A 291 30.11 -12.60 5.23
N TYR A 292 29.14 -12.81 4.34
CA TYR A 292 29.05 -13.95 3.44
C TYR A 292 30.13 -13.90 2.35
N THR A 293 30.29 -12.73 1.69
CA THR A 293 31.26 -12.55 0.59
C THR A 293 32.67 -12.21 1.08
N GLY A 294 32.84 -11.73 2.32
CA GLY A 294 34.08 -11.20 2.87
C GLY A 294 34.40 -9.78 2.39
N GLY A 295 33.45 -9.08 1.79
CA GLY A 295 33.57 -7.74 1.29
C GLY A 295 32.31 -7.21 0.65
N THR A 296 32.34 -5.97 0.21
CA THR A 296 31.22 -5.33 -0.51
C THR A 296 31.72 -4.49 -1.67
N SER A 297 30.87 -4.24 -2.67
CA SER A 297 31.20 -3.45 -3.85
C SER A 297 30.05 -2.52 -4.24
N LEU A 298 30.34 -1.51 -5.08
CA LEU A 298 29.35 -0.54 -5.58
C LEU A 298 28.17 -1.18 -6.32
N GLN A 299 28.32 -2.42 -6.76
CA GLN A 299 27.27 -3.15 -7.47
C GLN A 299 25.97 -3.27 -6.63
N ILE A 300 26.09 -3.23 -5.29
CA ILE A 300 24.93 -3.27 -4.39
C ILE A 300 24.00 -2.04 -4.54
N PHE A 301 24.52 -0.92 -5.05
CA PHE A 301 23.74 0.30 -5.33
C PHE A 301 23.35 0.43 -6.80
N SER A 302 23.66 -0.56 -7.66
CA SER A 302 23.43 -0.43 -9.10
C SER A 302 21.94 -0.41 -9.43
N LEU A 303 21.57 0.42 -10.39
CA LEU A 303 20.21 0.48 -10.94
C LEU A 303 19.83 -0.85 -11.59
N ASP A 304 20.78 -1.55 -12.22
CA ASP A 304 20.54 -2.85 -12.85
C ASP A 304 20.08 -3.88 -11.81
N LEU A 305 20.74 -3.91 -10.64
CA LEU A 305 20.34 -4.79 -9.55
C LEU A 305 18.97 -4.40 -8.98
N LEU A 306 18.70 -3.09 -8.86
CA LEU A 306 17.39 -2.58 -8.42
C LEU A 306 16.28 -3.04 -9.36
N LEU A 307 16.46 -2.85 -10.68
CA LEU A 307 15.48 -3.24 -11.68
C LEU A 307 15.29 -4.76 -11.72
N LEU A 308 16.38 -5.53 -11.57
CA LEU A 308 16.32 -6.97 -11.50
C LEU A 308 15.51 -7.43 -10.28
N MET A 309 15.74 -6.87 -9.10
CA MET A 309 14.99 -7.17 -7.89
C MET A 309 13.51 -6.73 -8.00
N LEU A 310 13.25 -5.59 -8.64
CA LEU A 310 11.88 -5.15 -8.94
C LEU A 310 11.17 -6.17 -9.83
N ALA A 311 11.84 -6.67 -10.89
CA ALA A 311 11.29 -7.72 -11.74
C ALA A 311 10.96 -8.99 -10.94
N MET A 312 11.81 -9.40 -9.99
CA MET A 312 11.55 -10.54 -9.10
C MET A 312 10.24 -10.37 -8.32
N ILE A 313 10.02 -9.19 -7.72
CA ILE A 313 8.82 -8.91 -6.93
C ILE A 313 7.58 -8.84 -7.83
N VAL A 314 7.69 -8.22 -9.00
CA VAL A 314 6.58 -8.07 -9.96
C VAL A 314 6.16 -9.43 -10.51
N ILE A 315 7.10 -10.26 -10.93
CA ILE A 315 6.83 -11.62 -11.43
C ILE A 315 6.22 -12.49 -10.34
N GLY A 316 6.74 -12.40 -9.11
CA GLY A 316 6.24 -13.16 -7.97
C GLY A 316 4.86 -12.69 -7.50
N GLY A 317 4.59 -11.39 -7.55
CA GLY A 317 3.37 -10.73 -7.09
C GLY A 317 3.58 -9.84 -5.88
N LEU A 318 3.20 -8.57 -6.04
CA LEU A 318 3.32 -7.56 -4.99
C LEU A 318 2.48 -7.90 -3.75
N GLY A 319 3.03 -7.62 -2.57
CA GLY A 319 2.30 -7.74 -1.30
C GLY A 319 2.28 -9.13 -0.65
N ARG A 320 2.93 -10.14 -1.25
CA ARG A 320 3.00 -11.52 -0.73
C ARG A 320 4.45 -11.98 -0.62
N ALA A 321 4.86 -12.41 0.59
CA ALA A 321 6.23 -12.90 0.81
C ALA A 321 6.53 -14.15 -0.02
N GLU A 322 5.56 -15.05 -0.14
CA GLU A 322 5.68 -16.27 -0.95
C GLU A 322 5.92 -15.94 -2.43
N GLY A 323 5.24 -14.92 -2.94
CA GLY A 323 5.46 -14.41 -4.30
C GLY A 323 6.88 -13.88 -4.48
N ALA A 324 7.37 -13.05 -3.56
CA ALA A 324 8.73 -12.51 -3.61
C ALA A 324 9.80 -13.61 -3.66
N VAL A 325 9.65 -14.67 -2.86
CA VAL A 325 10.58 -15.82 -2.87
C VAL A 325 10.54 -16.54 -4.22
N ILE A 326 9.35 -16.87 -4.73
CA ILE A 326 9.22 -17.59 -6.01
C ILE A 326 9.72 -16.74 -7.18
N GLY A 327 9.36 -15.45 -7.23
CA GLY A 327 9.86 -14.54 -8.26
C GLY A 327 11.40 -14.47 -8.25
N THR A 328 12.02 -14.46 -7.06
CA THR A 328 13.48 -14.50 -6.92
C THR A 328 14.05 -15.81 -7.46
N VAL A 329 13.48 -16.96 -7.09
CA VAL A 329 13.93 -18.26 -7.60
C VAL A 329 13.85 -18.32 -9.13
N ILE A 330 12.76 -17.85 -9.71
CA ILE A 330 12.57 -17.86 -11.17
C ILE A 330 13.59 -16.95 -11.86
N VAL A 331 13.72 -15.71 -11.43
CA VAL A 331 14.58 -14.73 -12.10
C VAL A 331 16.06 -15.08 -11.93
N VAL A 332 16.49 -15.43 -10.71
CA VAL A 332 17.89 -15.86 -10.49
C VAL A 332 18.15 -17.17 -11.21
N GLY A 333 17.21 -18.11 -11.20
CA GLY A 333 17.33 -19.36 -11.97
C GLY A 333 17.53 -19.09 -13.47
N ILE A 334 16.72 -18.23 -14.07
CA ILE A 334 16.84 -17.83 -15.47
C ILE A 334 18.20 -17.15 -15.72
N THR A 335 18.57 -16.17 -14.91
CA THR A 335 19.83 -15.43 -15.11
C THR A 335 21.06 -16.32 -15.00
N GLN A 336 21.01 -17.38 -14.18
CA GLN A 336 22.11 -18.34 -14.05
C GLN A 336 22.08 -19.43 -15.12
N TRP A 337 20.90 -19.92 -15.48
CA TRP A 337 20.78 -20.94 -16.52
C TRP A 337 21.21 -20.43 -17.90
N PHE A 338 20.87 -19.16 -18.20
CA PHE A 338 21.21 -18.52 -19.46
C PHE A 338 22.48 -17.64 -19.35
N THR A 339 23.41 -17.98 -18.45
CA THR A 339 24.68 -17.23 -18.29
C THR A 339 25.45 -17.10 -19.59
N ASP A 340 25.47 -18.16 -20.39
CA ASP A 340 26.20 -18.24 -21.67
C ASP A 340 25.59 -17.36 -22.78
N TRP A 341 24.33 -16.90 -22.61
CA TRP A 341 23.65 -16.03 -23.56
C TRP A 341 24.01 -14.54 -23.37
N GLY A 342 24.88 -14.22 -22.43
CA GLY A 342 25.34 -12.85 -22.17
C GLY A 342 24.20 -11.88 -21.87
N PRO A 343 24.11 -10.71 -22.55
CA PRO A 343 23.07 -9.69 -22.28
C PRO A 343 21.63 -10.15 -22.56
N TRP A 344 21.43 -11.14 -23.42
CA TRP A 344 20.09 -11.65 -23.79
C TRP A 344 19.28 -12.18 -22.59
N ARG A 345 19.96 -12.66 -21.53
CA ARG A 345 19.32 -13.11 -20.29
C ARG A 345 18.53 -11.99 -19.60
N ILE A 346 19.03 -10.73 -19.66
CA ILE A 346 18.39 -9.57 -19.05
C ILE A 346 17.14 -9.20 -19.84
N ILE A 347 17.22 -9.25 -21.19
CA ILE A 347 16.07 -9.03 -22.08
C ILE A 347 14.97 -10.06 -21.78
N LEU A 348 15.34 -11.32 -21.62
CA LEU A 348 14.38 -12.40 -21.30
C LEU A 348 13.67 -12.15 -19.96
N VAL A 349 14.39 -11.72 -18.93
CA VAL A 349 13.80 -11.33 -17.63
C VAL A 349 12.89 -10.12 -17.80
N GLY A 350 13.28 -9.11 -18.59
CA GLY A 350 12.45 -7.92 -18.86
C GLY A 350 11.14 -8.29 -19.59
N VAL A 351 11.21 -9.16 -20.60
CA VAL A 351 10.03 -9.67 -21.31
C VAL A 351 9.12 -10.46 -20.36
N LEU A 352 9.69 -11.32 -19.52
CA LEU A 352 8.93 -12.10 -18.53
C LEU A 352 8.23 -11.18 -17.52
N ALA A 353 8.92 -10.13 -17.05
CA ALA A 353 8.34 -9.12 -16.16
C ALA A 353 7.19 -8.37 -16.85
N LEU A 354 7.37 -7.96 -18.11
CA LEU A 354 6.33 -7.30 -18.90
C LEU A 354 5.10 -8.20 -19.07
N LEU A 355 5.30 -9.46 -19.45
CA LEU A 355 4.22 -10.43 -19.58
C LEU A 355 3.51 -10.66 -18.25
N SER A 356 4.26 -10.71 -17.14
CA SER A 356 3.67 -10.82 -15.81
C SER A 356 2.76 -9.64 -15.50
N VAL A 357 3.16 -8.40 -15.80
CA VAL A 357 2.33 -7.20 -15.58
C VAL A 357 1.08 -7.20 -16.46
N LEU A 358 1.23 -7.59 -17.73
CA LEU A 358 0.11 -7.58 -18.69
C LEU A 358 -0.95 -8.64 -18.40
N TYR A 359 -0.52 -9.86 -18.06
CA TYR A 359 -1.44 -11.00 -17.92
C TYR A 359 -1.79 -11.33 -16.47
N THR A 360 -0.95 -10.99 -15.49
CA THR A 360 -1.13 -11.38 -14.10
C THR A 360 -1.17 -10.16 -13.18
N ARG A 361 -2.38 -9.65 -12.91
CA ARG A 361 -2.60 -8.47 -12.06
C ARG A 361 -1.97 -8.58 -10.66
N ASN A 362 -1.82 -9.82 -10.15
CA ASN A 362 -1.27 -10.13 -8.83
C ASN A 362 -0.04 -11.06 -8.89
N GLY A 363 0.69 -11.05 -10.01
CA GLY A 363 1.84 -11.93 -10.24
C GLY A 363 1.45 -13.40 -10.42
N LEU A 364 2.46 -14.26 -10.65
CA LEU A 364 2.26 -15.69 -10.87
C LEU A 364 1.49 -16.38 -9.72
N PHE A 365 1.67 -15.89 -8.51
CA PHE A 365 0.99 -16.43 -7.33
C PHE A 365 -0.49 -16.09 -7.27
N GLY A 366 -0.90 -14.97 -7.87
CA GLY A 366 -2.29 -14.53 -7.98
C GLY A 366 -3.09 -15.25 -9.08
N LEU A 367 -2.44 -15.97 -10.00
CA LEU A 367 -3.09 -16.66 -11.12
C LEU A 367 -4.21 -17.60 -10.67
N LYS A 368 -4.00 -18.39 -9.62
CA LYS A 368 -5.02 -19.31 -9.09
C LYS A 368 -6.28 -18.56 -8.59
N GLU A 369 -6.09 -17.42 -7.93
CA GLU A 369 -7.21 -16.60 -7.43
C GLU A 369 -7.91 -15.92 -8.60
N GLN A 370 -7.16 -15.35 -9.53
CA GLN A 370 -7.69 -14.70 -10.74
C GLN A 370 -8.48 -15.68 -11.61
N LEU A 371 -7.99 -16.90 -11.81
CA LEU A 371 -8.71 -17.95 -12.51
C LEU A 371 -9.98 -18.39 -11.75
N ARG A 372 -9.94 -18.45 -10.43
CA ARG A 372 -11.13 -18.71 -9.62
C ARG A 372 -12.17 -17.61 -9.74
N GLU A 373 -11.75 -16.34 -9.67
CA GLU A 373 -12.64 -15.19 -9.86
C GLU A 373 -13.27 -15.17 -11.25
N ILE A 374 -12.48 -15.45 -12.30
CA ILE A 374 -12.98 -15.55 -13.68
C ILE A 374 -14.00 -16.69 -13.81
N ARG A 375 -13.72 -17.86 -13.19
CA ARG A 375 -14.68 -18.98 -13.16
C ARG A 375 -15.93 -18.61 -12.39
N GLN A 376 -15.81 -17.98 -11.23
CA GLN A 376 -16.96 -17.55 -10.43
C GLN A 376 -17.79 -16.49 -11.17
N ARG A 377 -17.14 -15.51 -11.83
CA ARG A 377 -17.83 -14.53 -12.67
C ARG A 377 -18.55 -15.18 -13.85
N ARG A 378 -17.92 -16.13 -14.55
CA ARG A 378 -18.56 -16.90 -15.63
C ARG A 378 -19.75 -17.72 -15.10
N GLN A 379 -19.61 -18.36 -13.95
CA GLN A 379 -20.71 -19.11 -13.32
C GLN A 379 -21.83 -18.17 -12.86
N ALA A 380 -21.50 -17.00 -12.30
CA ALA A 380 -22.49 -16.01 -11.90
C ALA A 380 -23.24 -15.45 -13.12
N LEU A 381 -22.53 -15.12 -14.20
CA LEU A 381 -23.14 -14.69 -15.46
C LEU A 381 -24.03 -15.78 -16.08
N HIS A 382 -23.58 -17.04 -16.03
CA HIS A 382 -24.38 -18.17 -16.53
C HIS A 382 -25.62 -18.41 -15.66
N ARG A 383 -25.51 -18.31 -14.33
CA ARG A 383 -26.65 -18.35 -13.41
C ARG A 383 -27.59 -17.16 -13.64
N ALA A 384 -27.06 -15.94 -13.78
CA ALA A 384 -27.88 -14.76 -14.08
C ALA A 384 -28.63 -14.90 -15.41
N ALA A 385 -27.98 -15.39 -16.47
CA ALA A 385 -28.61 -15.65 -17.74
C ALA A 385 -29.74 -16.71 -17.67
N ILE A 386 -29.52 -17.78 -16.89
CA ILE A 386 -30.53 -18.80 -16.62
C ILE A 386 -31.67 -18.19 -15.80
N THR A 387 -31.35 -17.44 -14.73
CA THR A 387 -32.35 -16.80 -13.87
C THR A 387 -33.20 -15.79 -14.65
N THR A 388 -32.61 -15.01 -15.55
CA THR A 388 -33.34 -14.08 -16.40
C THR A 388 -34.27 -14.82 -17.39
N LYS A 389 -33.82 -15.98 -17.90
CA LYS A 389 -34.64 -16.80 -18.79
C LYS A 389 -35.83 -17.46 -18.08
N TYR A 390 -35.70 -17.75 -16.79
CA TYR A 390 -36.77 -18.37 -15.97
C TYR A 390 -37.52 -17.37 -15.08
N ALA A 391 -37.01 -16.15 -14.87
CA ALA A 391 -37.65 -15.10 -14.07
C ALA A 391 -39.02 -14.65 -14.64
N LEU A 392 -39.26 -14.94 -15.92
CA LEU A 392 -40.57 -14.72 -16.56
C LEU A 392 -41.67 -15.70 -16.06
N PHE A 393 -41.31 -16.76 -15.33
CA PHE A 393 -42.21 -17.84 -14.97
C PHE A 393 -42.32 -18.12 -13.45
N LEU A 394 -41.56 -17.42 -12.62
CA LEU A 394 -41.61 -17.57 -11.18
C LEU A 394 -42.37 -16.41 -10.53
N PRO A 395 -43.36 -16.68 -9.62
CA PRO A 395 -43.93 -15.61 -8.82
C PRO A 395 -42.79 -14.93 -8.03
N GLN A 396 -42.79 -13.61 -8.05
CA GLN A 396 -41.82 -12.79 -7.33
C GLN A 396 -42.00 -12.92 -5.82
N GLN A 397 -41.58 -14.03 -5.25
CA GLN A 397 -41.31 -14.11 -3.82
C GLN A 397 -39.94 -13.43 -3.62
N ALA A 398 -39.96 -12.34 -2.87
CA ALA A 398 -38.73 -11.69 -2.47
C ALA A 398 -37.83 -12.73 -1.75
N PRO A 399 -36.57 -12.90 -2.16
CA PRO A 399 -35.71 -13.88 -1.54
C PRO A 399 -35.57 -13.59 -0.05
N GLU A 400 -35.85 -14.59 0.78
CA GLU A 400 -35.56 -14.51 2.21
C GLU A 400 -34.08 -14.25 2.40
N ILE A 401 -33.74 -13.06 2.92
CA ILE A 401 -32.38 -12.62 3.11
C ILE A 401 -31.92 -13.21 4.45
N HIS A 402 -31.19 -14.32 4.39
CA HIS A 402 -30.55 -14.90 5.57
C HIS A 402 -29.26 -14.21 6.02
N ASP A 403 -28.77 -13.23 5.26
CA ASP A 403 -27.53 -12.52 5.59
C ASP A 403 -27.80 -11.45 6.65
N LYS A 404 -27.30 -11.70 7.86
CA LYS A 404 -27.41 -10.78 9.02
C LYS A 404 -26.76 -9.41 8.74
N SER A 405 -25.76 -9.34 7.86
CA SER A 405 -25.11 -8.08 7.49
C SER A 405 -26.03 -7.18 6.69
N LEU A 406 -26.84 -7.75 5.79
CA LEU A 406 -27.86 -7.03 5.02
C LEU A 406 -29.02 -6.56 5.90
N ILE A 407 -29.40 -7.35 6.91
CA ILE A 407 -30.42 -6.94 7.89
C ILE A 407 -29.90 -5.76 8.71
N ALA A 408 -28.65 -5.85 9.22
CA ALA A 408 -28.00 -4.76 9.95
C ALA A 408 -27.88 -3.50 9.09
N GLY A 409 -27.49 -3.64 7.81
CA GLY A 409 -27.42 -2.55 6.84
C GLY A 409 -28.79 -1.86 6.64
N ARG A 410 -29.87 -2.64 6.48
CA ARG A 410 -31.23 -2.08 6.35
C ARG A 410 -31.71 -1.35 7.60
N VAL A 411 -31.40 -1.88 8.80
CA VAL A 411 -31.73 -1.21 10.07
C VAL A 411 -30.96 0.10 10.20
N PHE A 412 -29.66 0.07 9.86
CA PHE A 412 -28.83 1.28 9.86
C PHE A 412 -29.35 2.33 8.88
N GLU A 413 -29.69 1.93 7.66
CA GLU A 413 -30.20 2.83 6.64
C GLU A 413 -31.57 3.41 7.03
N ARG A 414 -32.45 2.63 7.66
CA ARG A 414 -33.71 3.12 8.22
C ARG A 414 -33.45 4.19 9.29
N ASN A 415 -32.60 3.88 10.26
CA ASN A 415 -32.26 4.81 11.33
C ASN A 415 -31.61 6.10 10.80
N LEU A 416 -30.81 5.98 9.73
CA LEU A 416 -30.20 7.15 9.07
C LEU A 416 -31.28 8.00 8.40
N ARG A 417 -32.21 7.41 7.66
CA ARG A 417 -33.33 8.12 7.02
C ARG A 417 -34.19 8.84 8.04
N ASP A 418 -34.52 8.19 9.16
CA ASP A 418 -35.32 8.80 10.22
C ASP A 418 -34.62 10.02 10.84
N ARG A 419 -33.31 9.96 11.05
CA ARG A 419 -32.52 11.12 11.50
C ARG A 419 -32.49 12.23 10.48
N LEU A 420 -32.29 11.92 9.20
CA LEU A 420 -32.28 12.92 8.14
C LEU A 420 -33.65 13.60 7.99
N ARG A 421 -34.75 12.85 8.13
CA ARG A 421 -36.11 13.42 8.13
C ARG A 421 -36.32 14.42 9.27
N ALA A 422 -35.80 14.11 10.47
CA ALA A 422 -35.88 15.01 11.61
C ALA A 422 -35.12 16.34 11.42
N TRP A 423 -34.12 16.38 10.55
CA TRP A 423 -33.36 17.58 10.24
C TRP A 423 -33.99 18.45 9.14
N ILE A 424 -34.98 17.92 8.40
CA ILE A 424 -35.63 18.69 7.33
C ILE A 424 -36.54 19.75 7.96
N SER A 425 -36.02 20.97 8.09
CA SER A 425 -36.75 22.13 8.54
C SER A 425 -37.00 23.12 7.39
N PRO A 426 -37.96 24.05 7.49
CA PRO A 426 -38.16 25.13 6.53
C PRO A 426 -36.90 25.98 6.32
N GLU A 427 -36.09 26.14 7.38
CA GLU A 427 -34.84 26.92 7.34
C GLU A 427 -33.81 26.29 6.41
N ILE A 428 -33.66 24.93 6.43
CA ILE A 428 -32.75 24.17 5.57
C ILE A 428 -33.20 24.26 4.11
N ILE A 429 -34.52 24.23 3.87
CA ILE A 429 -35.06 24.39 2.50
C ILE A 429 -34.77 25.78 1.97
N ALA A 430 -34.98 26.83 2.79
CA ALA A 430 -34.68 28.20 2.44
C ALA A 430 -33.16 28.47 2.28
N GLU A 431 -32.32 27.81 3.05
CA GLU A 431 -30.86 27.85 2.90
C GLU A 431 -30.44 27.32 1.51
N HIS A 432 -30.96 26.16 1.12
CA HIS A 432 -30.67 25.58 -0.20
C HIS A 432 -31.26 26.39 -1.34
N GLU A 433 -32.39 27.08 -1.14
CA GLU A 433 -32.98 27.96 -2.15
C GLU A 433 -32.10 29.18 -2.43
N ARG A 434 -31.57 29.80 -1.37
CA ARG A 434 -30.69 30.97 -1.50
C ARG A 434 -29.33 30.61 -2.15
N LYS A 435 -28.81 29.44 -1.86
CA LYS A 435 -27.49 29.01 -2.33
C LYS A 435 -27.49 27.52 -2.61
N PRO A 436 -27.90 27.05 -3.81
CA PRO A 436 -27.96 25.63 -4.14
C PRO A 436 -26.61 24.95 -4.25
N LEU A 437 -25.55 25.73 -4.53
CA LEU A 437 -24.16 25.23 -4.69
C LEU A 437 -23.22 25.96 -3.73
N GLY A 438 -22.26 25.21 -3.16
CA GLY A 438 -21.22 25.78 -2.30
C GLY A 438 -21.17 25.13 -0.92
N GLN A 439 -20.63 25.86 0.07
CA GLN A 439 -20.59 25.42 1.46
C GLN A 439 -21.93 25.69 2.14
N HIS A 440 -22.42 24.70 2.87
CA HIS A 440 -23.69 24.70 3.57
C HIS A 440 -23.50 24.41 5.06
N THR A 441 -24.58 24.55 5.83
CA THR A 441 -24.60 24.10 7.22
C THR A 441 -24.39 22.57 7.31
N ASP A 442 -23.87 22.10 8.44
CA ASP A 442 -23.56 20.66 8.65
C ASP A 442 -24.79 19.75 8.39
N HIS A 443 -25.99 20.19 8.78
CA HIS A 443 -27.22 19.45 8.56
C HIS A 443 -27.60 19.34 7.09
N LEU A 444 -27.55 20.45 6.35
CA LEU A 444 -27.85 20.46 4.92
C LEU A 444 -26.81 19.66 4.14
N GLU A 445 -25.52 19.79 4.47
CA GLU A 445 -24.46 19.05 3.80
C GLU A 445 -24.60 17.53 3.99
N ARG A 446 -25.00 17.06 5.16
CA ARG A 446 -25.28 15.63 5.40
C ARG A 446 -26.46 15.12 4.58
N ILE A 447 -27.52 15.89 4.45
CA ILE A 447 -28.68 15.56 3.59
C ILE A 447 -28.23 15.50 2.12
N LEU A 448 -27.46 16.48 1.64
CA LEU A 448 -26.95 16.51 0.28
C LEU A 448 -26.00 15.33 0.00
N ASN A 449 -25.14 14.97 0.95
CA ASN A 449 -24.24 13.82 0.81
C ASN A 449 -25.00 12.50 0.75
N TYR A 450 -26.05 12.34 1.54
CA TYR A 450 -26.94 11.18 1.42
C TYR A 450 -27.55 11.08 0.03
N PHE A 451 -28.03 12.20 -0.53
CA PHE A 451 -28.57 12.22 -1.89
C PHE A 451 -27.52 11.99 -2.98
N ARG A 452 -26.27 12.43 -2.76
CA ARG A 452 -25.15 12.16 -3.68
C ARG A 452 -24.78 10.68 -3.73
N GLN A 453 -24.88 9.98 -2.62
CA GLN A 453 -24.56 8.55 -2.51
C GLN A 453 -25.70 7.62 -3.02
N ALA A 454 -26.91 8.15 -3.29
CA ALA A 454 -28.01 7.38 -3.82
C ALA A 454 -27.62 6.69 -5.16
N PRO A 455 -28.10 5.45 -5.40
CA PRO A 455 -27.82 4.71 -6.64
C PRO A 455 -28.27 5.48 -7.87
N ILE A 456 -27.61 5.24 -9.01
CA ILE A 456 -27.88 5.96 -10.28
C ILE A 456 -29.27 5.71 -10.85
N PRO A 457 -29.86 4.49 -10.83
CA PRO A 457 -31.19 4.27 -11.33
C PRO A 457 -32.22 5.19 -10.63
N ASP A 458 -33.05 5.86 -11.44
CA ASP A 458 -34.07 6.83 -11.00
C ASP A 458 -33.54 8.06 -10.23
N LYS A 459 -32.23 8.31 -10.27
CA LYS A 459 -31.62 9.48 -9.65
C LYS A 459 -31.96 10.74 -10.42
N TYR A 460 -32.52 11.74 -9.76
CA TYR A 460 -32.82 13.03 -10.40
C TYR A 460 -31.53 13.79 -10.75
N ALA A 461 -31.52 14.35 -11.96
CA ALA A 461 -30.45 15.17 -12.50
C ALA A 461 -31.03 16.36 -13.26
N VAL A 462 -30.22 17.38 -13.47
CA VAL A 462 -30.58 18.55 -14.30
C VAL A 462 -30.11 18.27 -15.71
N TYR A 463 -31.02 18.40 -16.66
CA TYR A 463 -30.75 18.34 -18.10
C TYR A 463 -30.84 19.75 -18.71
N THR A 464 -29.83 20.14 -19.44
CA THR A 464 -29.76 21.44 -20.12
C THR A 464 -30.38 21.31 -21.49
N GLU A 465 -31.54 21.90 -21.70
CA GLU A 465 -32.23 21.94 -23.01
C GLU A 465 -31.63 23.05 -23.91
N VAL A 466 -31.46 24.23 -23.36
CA VAL A 466 -30.75 25.34 -23.97
C VAL A 466 -29.74 25.89 -22.99
N PRO A 467 -28.45 25.93 -23.33
CA PRO A 467 -27.40 26.42 -22.41
C PRO A 467 -27.73 27.83 -21.89
N PHE A 468 -27.61 28.00 -20.56
CA PHE A 468 -27.83 29.24 -19.81
C PHE A 468 -29.27 29.81 -19.83
N GLN A 469 -30.24 29.15 -20.49
CA GLN A 469 -31.60 29.65 -20.62
C GLN A 469 -32.69 28.68 -20.18
N LYS A 470 -32.50 27.36 -20.40
CA LYS A 470 -33.59 26.40 -20.18
C LYS A 470 -33.08 25.06 -19.63
N TYR A 471 -33.55 24.72 -18.46
CA TYR A 471 -33.19 23.50 -17.75
C TYR A 471 -34.43 22.69 -17.41
N ARG A 472 -34.29 21.35 -17.41
CA ARG A 472 -35.33 20.41 -16.98
C ARG A 472 -34.82 19.41 -15.98
N VAL A 473 -35.71 18.86 -15.18
CA VAL A 473 -35.39 17.76 -14.24
C VAL A 473 -35.68 16.43 -14.95
N VAL A 474 -34.67 15.56 -14.93
CA VAL A 474 -34.74 14.21 -15.49
C VAL A 474 -34.39 13.17 -14.47
N ALA A 475 -34.87 11.93 -14.63
CA ALA A 475 -34.44 10.77 -13.89
C ALA A 475 -33.50 9.91 -14.73
N LEU A 476 -32.34 9.57 -14.19
CA LEU A 476 -31.33 8.77 -14.88
C LEU A 476 -31.77 7.31 -14.93
N SER A 477 -31.62 6.65 -16.08
CA SER A 477 -31.98 5.24 -16.24
C SER A 477 -31.04 4.28 -15.51
N GLY A 478 -29.78 4.69 -15.28
CA GLY A 478 -28.73 3.83 -14.74
C GLY A 478 -28.22 2.76 -15.71
N LEU A 479 -28.74 2.69 -16.93
CA LEU A 479 -28.33 1.74 -17.95
C LEU A 479 -27.59 2.44 -19.10
N PRO A 480 -26.45 1.92 -19.58
CA PRO A 480 -25.75 2.47 -20.72
C PRO A 480 -26.62 2.47 -21.98
N GLY A 481 -26.66 3.59 -22.67
CA GLY A 481 -27.43 3.73 -23.94
C GLY A 481 -28.93 3.99 -23.79
N VAL A 482 -29.48 4.00 -22.58
CA VAL A 482 -30.86 4.34 -22.32
C VAL A 482 -30.96 5.82 -21.93
N PRO A 483 -31.71 6.66 -22.67
CA PRO A 483 -31.82 8.08 -22.36
C PRO A 483 -32.53 8.32 -21.03
N PRO A 484 -32.22 9.42 -20.34
CA PRO A 484 -32.89 9.78 -19.11
C PRO A 484 -34.37 10.09 -19.34
N ARG A 485 -35.19 9.73 -18.37
CA ARG A 485 -36.65 9.99 -18.44
C ARG A 485 -36.94 11.41 -17.94
N ILE A 486 -37.71 12.18 -18.72
CA ILE A 486 -38.23 13.49 -18.28
C ILE A 486 -39.23 13.25 -17.14
N VAL A 487 -39.05 13.92 -16.02
CA VAL A 487 -39.86 13.71 -14.81
C VAL A 487 -41.14 14.58 -14.85
N ASP A 488 -41.01 15.82 -15.34
CA ASP A 488 -42.11 16.74 -15.55
C ASP A 488 -41.81 17.70 -16.73
N ASP A 489 -42.88 18.36 -17.19
CA ASP A 489 -42.79 19.34 -18.30
C ASP A 489 -42.37 20.75 -17.84
N LYS A 490 -42.07 20.93 -16.54
CA LYS A 490 -41.60 22.21 -16.00
C LYS A 490 -40.20 22.52 -16.48
N THR A 491 -40.02 23.75 -16.93
CA THR A 491 -38.71 24.28 -17.32
C THR A 491 -38.28 25.37 -16.35
N TYR A 492 -36.97 25.40 -16.04
CA TYR A 492 -36.39 26.33 -15.11
C TYR A 492 -35.45 27.30 -15.84
N PRO A 493 -35.55 28.62 -15.58
CA PRO A 493 -34.77 29.63 -16.31
C PRO A 493 -33.30 29.68 -15.86
N THR A 494 -33.01 29.22 -14.62
CA THR A 494 -31.67 29.24 -14.07
C THR A 494 -31.26 27.85 -13.59
N LEU A 495 -29.97 27.60 -13.60
CA LEU A 495 -29.39 26.34 -13.11
C LEU A 495 -29.67 26.12 -11.63
N ASP A 496 -29.59 27.20 -10.84
CA ASP A 496 -29.84 27.17 -9.39
C ASP A 496 -31.28 26.79 -9.05
N ALA A 497 -32.24 27.34 -9.79
CA ALA A 497 -33.66 26.97 -9.67
C ALA A 497 -33.90 25.48 -10.00
N ALA A 498 -33.19 24.95 -11.00
CA ALA A 498 -33.27 23.55 -11.36
C ALA A 498 -32.65 22.63 -10.30
N TYR A 499 -31.52 23.01 -9.72
CA TYR A 499 -30.92 22.26 -8.59
C TYR A 499 -31.81 22.28 -7.35
N HIS A 500 -32.41 23.42 -7.05
CA HIS A 500 -33.37 23.50 -5.94
C HIS A 500 -34.60 22.63 -6.18
N ALA A 501 -35.11 22.59 -7.39
CA ALA A 501 -36.22 21.70 -7.76
C ALA A 501 -35.86 20.20 -7.62
N VAL A 502 -34.66 19.80 -8.00
CA VAL A 502 -34.14 18.44 -7.76
C VAL A 502 -34.06 18.14 -6.25
N PHE A 503 -33.60 19.08 -5.46
CA PHE A 503 -33.49 18.92 -4.01
C PHE A 503 -34.88 18.74 -3.36
N LEU A 504 -35.86 19.58 -3.72
CA LEU A 504 -37.23 19.47 -3.19
C LEU A 504 -37.86 18.09 -3.50
N ARG A 505 -37.64 17.56 -4.71
CA ARG A 505 -38.15 16.24 -5.08
C ARG A 505 -37.53 15.15 -4.22
N ARG A 506 -36.21 15.17 -4.04
CA ARG A 506 -35.49 14.20 -3.17
C ARG A 506 -35.94 14.28 -1.71
N ILE A 507 -36.24 15.49 -1.21
CA ILE A 507 -36.82 15.67 0.13
C ILE A 507 -38.20 15.03 0.19
N ASN A 508 -39.05 15.23 -0.81
CA ASN A 508 -40.38 14.64 -0.84
C ASN A 508 -40.30 13.12 -0.88
N ASP A 509 -39.41 12.55 -1.70
CA ASP A 509 -39.19 11.10 -1.74
C ASP A 509 -38.66 10.57 -0.40
N LEU A 510 -37.76 11.30 0.26
CA LEU A 510 -37.25 10.93 1.58
C LEU A 510 -38.33 11.00 2.65
N LYS A 511 -39.29 11.93 2.56
CA LYS A 511 -40.44 12.00 3.47
C LYS A 511 -41.45 10.88 3.20
N ALA A 512 -41.60 10.46 1.94
CA ALA A 512 -42.56 9.43 1.55
C ALA A 512 -42.04 7.99 1.77
N SER A 513 -40.71 7.77 1.75
CA SER A 513 -40.08 6.45 1.93
C SER A 513 -39.91 6.07 3.39
#